data_b518712859479945a0b2d9791044b592
#
_entry.id   b518712859479945a0b2d9791044b592
#
_cell.length_a   1.000
_cell.length_b   1.000
_cell.length_c   1.000
_cell.angle_alpha   90.00
_cell.angle_beta   90.00
_cell.angle_gamma   90.00
#
_symmetry.space_group_name_H-M   'P 1'
#
loop_
_entity.id
_entity.type
_entity.pdbx_description
1 polymer ?
#
loop_
_entity_poly.entity_id
_entity_poly.type
_entity_poly.pdbx_seq_one_letter_code
_entity_poly.pdbx_strand_id
1 'polypeptide(L)'
;MCISARGYARGETEDTMAEEKKKIMIHTASGDHVVDMSDKKPKPKFGVLPVSDYVAAVADPDAQPQAGSVGAVVAALAAAMGSLAVQDDEALRQTAEELRQMTDYMVFQIDEELRSREPYDKRRNDPAATRNDLDIALRVASDIPNEVVYIMCRCIELMKEVVDKGDELTA
;
A
#
# COMPACT_ATOMS: atom_id res chain seq x y z
N MET A 1 -36.68 19.31 -42.08
CA MET A 1 -37.30 19.43 -40.75
C MET A 1 -36.35 18.80 -39.75
N CYS A 2 -35.88 19.62 -38.82
CA CYS A 2 -34.80 19.30 -37.88
C CYS A 2 -35.17 18.22 -36.89
N ILE A 3 -34.23 17.27 -36.64
CA ILE A 3 -34.23 16.43 -35.46
C ILE A 3 -32.99 16.82 -34.66
N SER A 4 -33.27 17.44 -33.51
CA SER A 4 -32.30 17.86 -32.50
C SER A 4 -31.69 16.64 -31.80
N ALA A 5 -30.38 16.46 -31.90
CA ALA A 5 -29.65 15.52 -31.09
C ALA A 5 -29.36 16.16 -29.72
N ARG A 6 -29.97 15.65 -28.65
CA ARG A 6 -29.60 15.97 -27.28
C ARG A 6 -28.26 15.31 -26.97
N GLY A 7 -27.26 16.14 -26.68
CA GLY A 7 -26.00 15.70 -26.12
C GLY A 7 -26.21 15.09 -24.73
N TYR A 8 -25.83 13.84 -24.59
CA TYR A 8 -25.76 13.16 -23.31
C TYR A 8 -24.41 13.55 -22.64
N ALA A 9 -24.53 14.20 -21.50
CA ALA A 9 -23.37 14.56 -20.68
C ALA A 9 -22.68 13.29 -20.16
N ARG A 10 -21.57 12.92 -20.80
CA ARG A 10 -20.74 11.75 -20.49
C ARG A 10 -19.52 12.09 -19.63
N GLY A 11 -19.50 13.29 -19.03
CA GLY A 11 -18.33 13.83 -18.34
C GLY A 11 -18.31 13.68 -16.82
N GLU A 12 -19.47 13.49 -16.16
CA GLU A 12 -19.52 13.57 -14.68
C GLU A 12 -19.37 12.22 -13.97
N THR A 13 -19.60 11.11 -14.67
CA THR A 13 -19.54 9.77 -14.04
C THR A 13 -18.15 9.13 -14.05
N GLU A 14 -17.29 9.47 -15.03
CA GLU A 14 -15.92 8.91 -15.09
C GLU A 14 -14.98 9.59 -14.10
N ASP A 15 -15.12 10.91 -13.88
CA ASP A 15 -14.31 11.63 -12.90
C ASP A 15 -14.65 11.25 -11.45
N THR A 16 -15.91 11.03 -11.13
CA THR A 16 -16.35 10.62 -9.78
C THR A 16 -15.87 9.19 -9.45
N MET A 17 -15.92 8.28 -10.42
CA MET A 17 -15.42 6.91 -10.26
C MET A 17 -13.88 6.84 -10.22
N ALA A 18 -13.19 7.78 -10.88
CA ALA A 18 -11.73 7.90 -10.81
C ALA A 18 -11.26 8.47 -9.46
N GLU A 19 -12.03 9.36 -8.84
CA GLU A 19 -11.76 9.90 -7.51
C GLU A 19 -12.03 8.88 -6.40
N GLU A 20 -13.08 8.05 -6.51
CA GLU A 20 -13.34 6.95 -5.57
C GLU A 20 -12.24 5.89 -5.58
N LYS A 21 -11.62 5.61 -6.74
CA LYS A 21 -10.51 4.66 -6.87
C LYS A 21 -9.19 5.13 -6.21
N LYS A 22 -9.11 6.37 -5.78
CA LYS A 22 -7.92 6.94 -5.10
C LYS A 22 -7.95 6.79 -3.59
N LYS A 23 -9.05 6.30 -3.02
CA LYS A 23 -9.17 6.05 -1.58
C LYS A 23 -9.24 4.56 -1.32
N ILE A 24 -8.31 4.06 -0.51
CA ILE A 24 -8.31 2.68 -0.02
C ILE A 24 -8.81 2.71 1.41
N MET A 25 -9.84 1.90 1.70
CA MET A 25 -10.32 1.70 3.07
C MET A 25 -9.68 0.43 3.62
N ILE A 26 -8.94 0.58 4.70
CA ILE A 26 -8.27 -0.54 5.36
C ILE A 26 -8.95 -0.76 6.69
N HIS A 27 -9.55 -1.94 6.86
CA HIS A 27 -10.18 -2.36 8.10
C HIS A 27 -9.14 -2.98 9.03
N THR A 28 -8.98 -2.40 10.20
CA THR A 28 -8.01 -2.89 11.19
C THR A 28 -8.68 -3.06 12.56
N ALA A 29 -8.06 -3.83 13.46
CA ALA A 29 -8.57 -4.03 14.81
C ALA A 29 -8.67 -2.72 15.63
N SER A 30 -7.95 -1.67 15.25
CA SER A 30 -8.02 -0.34 15.87
C SER A 30 -9.04 0.60 15.22
N GLY A 31 -9.68 0.18 14.11
CA GLY A 31 -10.67 0.97 13.37
C GLY A 31 -10.39 1.02 11.87
N ASP A 32 -11.28 1.69 11.15
CA ASP A 32 -11.17 1.85 9.71
C ASP A 32 -10.22 3.01 9.37
N HIS A 33 -9.23 2.72 8.52
CA HIS A 33 -8.32 3.72 7.97
C HIS A 33 -8.64 3.96 6.49
N VAL A 34 -8.90 5.23 6.14
CA VAL A 34 -9.05 5.65 4.75
C VAL A 34 -7.73 6.24 4.28
N VAL A 35 -7.10 5.59 3.31
CA VAL A 35 -5.87 6.09 2.69
C VAL A 35 -6.21 6.80 1.39
N ASP A 36 -5.86 8.07 1.31
CA ASP A 36 -6.02 8.88 0.10
C ASP A 36 -4.79 8.74 -0.81
N MET A 37 -4.98 8.05 -1.93
CA MET A 37 -3.98 7.82 -2.96
C MET A 37 -3.96 8.94 -4.03
N SER A 38 -4.30 10.18 -3.66
CA SER A 38 -4.44 11.29 -4.59
C SER A 38 -3.16 11.63 -5.37
N ASP A 39 -3.31 12.20 -6.57
CA ASP A 39 -2.24 12.45 -7.57
C ASP A 39 -1.11 13.40 -7.14
N LYS A 40 -1.16 13.93 -5.93
CA LYS A 40 -0.15 14.87 -5.41
C LYS A 40 1.13 14.18 -4.92
N LYS A 41 1.20 12.85 -5.00
CA LYS A 41 2.34 12.08 -4.52
C LYS A 41 3.46 12.06 -5.56
N PRO A 42 4.72 12.19 -5.13
CA PRO A 42 5.86 12.06 -6.03
C PRO A 42 5.85 10.70 -6.73
N LYS A 43 6.39 10.64 -7.94
CA LYS A 43 6.44 9.39 -8.72
C LYS A 43 7.16 8.29 -7.93
N PRO A 44 6.65 7.05 -7.95
CA PRO A 44 7.29 5.94 -7.29
C PRO A 44 8.70 5.71 -7.86
N LYS A 45 9.65 5.34 -7.00
CA LYS A 45 11.04 5.09 -7.37
C LYS A 45 11.35 3.60 -7.36
N PHE A 46 11.06 2.93 -6.26
CA PHE A 46 11.34 1.51 -6.07
C PHE A 46 10.14 0.62 -6.40
N GLY A 47 8.93 1.06 -6.13
CA GLY A 47 7.69 0.30 -6.40
C GLY A 47 7.41 0.02 -7.88
N VAL A 48 8.18 0.62 -8.81
CA VAL A 48 8.07 0.40 -10.26
C VAL A 48 9.28 -0.29 -10.88
N LEU A 49 10.28 -0.66 -10.08
CA LEU A 49 11.45 -1.35 -10.57
C LEU A 49 11.12 -2.80 -10.99
N PRO A 50 11.80 -3.33 -12.02
CA PRO A 50 11.86 -4.78 -12.19
C PRO A 50 12.36 -5.46 -10.92
N VAL A 51 11.86 -6.66 -10.62
CA VAL A 51 12.21 -7.38 -9.38
C VAL A 51 13.73 -7.58 -9.26
N SER A 52 14.42 -7.88 -10.37
CA SER A 52 15.88 -8.00 -10.39
C SER A 52 16.58 -6.74 -9.91
N ASP A 53 16.10 -5.58 -10.37
CA ASP A 53 16.71 -4.28 -10.07
C ASP A 53 16.40 -3.86 -8.63
N TYR A 54 15.20 -4.17 -8.15
CA TYR A 54 14.85 -3.96 -6.75
C TYR A 54 15.72 -4.81 -5.81
N VAL A 55 15.91 -6.10 -6.11
CA VAL A 55 16.77 -6.99 -5.33
C VAL A 55 18.23 -6.51 -5.36
N ALA A 56 18.72 -6.06 -6.51
CA ALA A 56 20.06 -5.47 -6.61
C ALA A 56 20.18 -4.19 -5.74
N ALA A 57 19.16 -3.33 -5.76
CA ALA A 57 19.13 -2.13 -4.93
C ALA A 57 19.10 -2.45 -3.42
N VAL A 58 18.38 -3.50 -3.00
CA VAL A 58 18.37 -3.96 -1.58
C VAL A 58 19.75 -4.49 -1.15
N ALA A 59 20.49 -5.10 -2.05
CA ALA A 59 21.83 -5.62 -1.78
C ALA A 59 22.94 -4.55 -1.80
N ASP A 60 22.66 -3.35 -2.31
CA ASP A 60 23.59 -2.24 -2.38
C ASP A 60 23.59 -1.45 -1.06
N PRO A 61 24.72 -1.34 -0.34
CA PRO A 61 24.78 -0.59 0.92
C PRO A 61 24.53 0.91 0.76
N ASP A 62 24.73 1.46 -0.44
CA ASP A 62 24.49 2.87 -0.75
C ASP A 62 23.07 3.12 -1.28
N ALA A 63 22.33 2.05 -1.61
CA ALA A 63 20.95 2.17 -2.02
C ALA A 63 20.02 2.32 -0.82
N GLN A 64 18.83 2.83 -1.08
CA GLN A 64 17.95 3.31 -0.03
C GLN A 64 16.78 2.41 0.37
N PRO A 65 16.38 1.36 -0.39
CA PRO A 65 15.35 0.45 0.11
C PRO A 65 15.85 -0.27 1.37
N GLN A 66 15.07 -0.17 2.44
CA GLN A 66 15.42 -0.78 3.73
C GLN A 66 14.35 -1.80 4.17
N ALA A 67 14.49 -2.28 5.38
CA ALA A 67 13.66 -3.36 5.91
C ALA A 67 12.15 -3.10 5.80
N GLY A 68 11.69 -1.85 5.99
CA GLY A 68 10.27 -1.49 5.84
C GLY A 68 9.79 -1.62 4.39
N SER A 69 10.58 -1.13 3.44
CA SER A 69 10.30 -1.29 2.00
C SER A 69 10.27 -2.77 1.58
N VAL A 70 11.24 -3.56 2.05
CA VAL A 70 11.29 -5.01 1.78
C VAL A 70 10.08 -5.72 2.40
N GLY A 71 9.72 -5.35 3.64
CA GLY A 71 8.52 -5.85 4.30
C GLY A 71 7.25 -5.57 3.51
N ALA A 72 7.12 -4.37 2.95
CA ALA A 72 5.99 -3.99 2.12
C ALA A 72 5.90 -4.83 0.83
N VAL A 73 7.03 -5.12 0.16
CA VAL A 73 7.06 -6.02 -1.02
C VAL A 73 6.59 -7.42 -0.65
N VAL A 74 7.10 -7.99 0.45
CA VAL A 74 6.71 -9.34 0.90
C VAL A 74 5.23 -9.37 1.24
N ALA A 75 4.72 -8.35 1.94
CA ALA A 75 3.31 -8.23 2.30
C ALA A 75 2.42 -8.10 1.06
N ALA A 76 2.82 -7.29 0.07
CA ALA A 76 2.09 -7.15 -1.19
C ALA A 76 1.97 -8.48 -1.93
N LEU A 77 3.07 -9.24 -2.03
CA LEU A 77 3.07 -10.55 -2.67
C LEU A 77 2.17 -11.56 -1.93
N ALA A 78 2.24 -11.59 -0.59
CA ALA A 78 1.40 -12.47 0.21
C ALA A 78 -0.09 -12.15 0.06
N ALA A 79 -0.46 -10.86 0.13
CA ALA A 79 -1.84 -10.41 -0.05
C ALA A 79 -2.36 -10.71 -1.48
N ALA A 80 -1.54 -10.48 -2.50
CA ALA A 80 -1.89 -10.79 -3.89
C ALA A 80 -2.16 -12.28 -4.11
N MET A 81 -1.31 -13.15 -3.55
CA MET A 81 -1.51 -14.60 -3.63
C MET A 81 -2.76 -15.05 -2.87
N GLY A 82 -3.02 -14.47 -1.70
CA GLY A 82 -4.24 -14.75 -0.95
C GLY A 82 -5.51 -14.33 -1.70
N SER A 83 -5.51 -13.15 -2.29
CA SER A 83 -6.62 -12.68 -3.13
C SER A 83 -6.86 -13.59 -4.33
N LEU A 84 -5.78 -14.01 -5.00
CA LEU A 84 -5.86 -14.91 -6.16
C LEU A 84 -6.45 -16.28 -5.77
N ALA A 85 -6.06 -16.82 -4.61
CA ALA A 85 -6.51 -18.13 -4.16
C ALA A 85 -8.03 -18.23 -3.96
N VAL A 86 -8.71 -17.13 -3.66
CA VAL A 86 -10.16 -17.10 -3.38
C VAL A 86 -10.96 -16.17 -4.29
N GLN A 87 -10.39 -15.72 -5.40
CA GLN A 87 -11.04 -14.75 -6.29
C GLN A 87 -12.37 -15.22 -6.88
N ASP A 88 -12.53 -16.52 -7.08
CA ASP A 88 -13.71 -17.16 -7.67
C ASP A 88 -14.69 -17.69 -6.60
N ASP A 89 -14.35 -17.60 -5.32
CA ASP A 89 -15.19 -18.01 -4.21
C ASP A 89 -16.14 -16.88 -3.79
N GLU A 90 -17.44 -17.04 -4.07
CA GLU A 90 -18.46 -16.06 -3.72
C GLU A 90 -18.57 -15.82 -2.22
N ALA A 91 -18.33 -16.86 -1.38
CA ALA A 91 -18.36 -16.73 0.07
C ALA A 91 -17.17 -15.93 0.64
N LEU A 92 -16.06 -15.88 -0.11
CA LEU A 92 -14.83 -15.19 0.27
C LEU A 92 -14.56 -13.93 -0.58
N ARG A 93 -15.53 -13.48 -1.38
CA ARG A 93 -15.37 -12.32 -2.27
C ARG A 93 -14.93 -11.06 -1.52
N GLN A 94 -15.48 -10.81 -0.34
CA GLN A 94 -15.08 -9.65 0.47
C GLN A 94 -13.64 -9.79 0.96
N THR A 95 -13.23 -10.97 1.39
CA THR A 95 -11.85 -11.29 1.80
C THR A 95 -10.87 -11.11 0.64
N ALA A 96 -11.23 -11.58 -0.57
CA ALA A 96 -10.45 -11.38 -1.78
C ALA A 96 -10.25 -9.89 -2.10
N GLU A 97 -11.30 -9.10 -2.02
CA GLU A 97 -11.24 -7.67 -2.29
C GLU A 97 -10.41 -6.92 -1.25
N GLU A 98 -10.53 -7.25 0.03
CA GLU A 98 -9.72 -6.65 1.09
C GLU A 98 -8.23 -6.98 0.90
N LEU A 99 -7.89 -8.23 0.56
CA LEU A 99 -6.52 -8.62 0.24
C LEU A 99 -5.97 -7.90 -1.00
N ARG A 100 -6.80 -7.68 -2.01
CA ARG A 100 -6.42 -6.91 -3.20
C ARG A 100 -6.10 -5.45 -2.85
N GLN A 101 -6.93 -4.81 -2.04
CA GLN A 101 -6.71 -3.44 -1.56
C GLN A 101 -5.43 -3.34 -0.72
N MET A 102 -5.16 -4.36 0.12
CA MET A 102 -3.90 -4.45 0.86
C MET A 102 -2.70 -4.56 -0.07
N THR A 103 -2.81 -5.31 -1.17
CA THR A 103 -1.75 -5.41 -2.18
C THR A 103 -1.40 -4.02 -2.74
N ASP A 104 -2.39 -3.27 -3.19
CA ASP A 104 -2.20 -1.93 -3.76
C ASP A 104 -1.58 -0.97 -2.72
N TYR A 105 -2.05 -1.06 -1.48
CA TYR A 105 -1.52 -0.25 -0.40
C TYR A 105 -0.08 -0.59 -0.05
N MET A 106 0.28 -1.88 0.01
CA MET A 106 1.65 -2.29 0.30
C MET A 106 2.62 -1.89 -0.81
N VAL A 107 2.21 -1.98 -2.07
CA VAL A 107 3.02 -1.46 -3.20
C VAL A 107 3.29 0.04 -3.04
N PHE A 108 2.29 0.79 -2.61
CA PHE A 108 2.47 2.22 -2.31
C PHE A 108 3.46 2.47 -1.16
N GLN A 109 3.45 1.66 -0.11
CA GLN A 109 4.33 1.80 1.05
C GLN A 109 5.82 1.54 0.74
N ILE A 110 6.15 0.86 -0.37
CA ILE A 110 7.54 0.61 -0.78
C ILE A 110 8.36 1.91 -0.85
N ASP A 111 7.76 2.96 -1.39
CA ASP A 111 8.41 4.27 -1.53
C ASP A 111 8.12 5.24 -0.38
N GLU A 112 6.99 5.08 0.32
CA GLU A 112 6.63 5.92 1.47
C GLU A 112 7.58 5.71 2.65
N GLU A 113 8.09 4.50 2.85
CA GLU A 113 9.08 4.23 3.88
C GLU A 113 10.32 5.12 3.73
N LEU A 114 10.85 5.23 2.53
CA LEU A 114 11.97 6.10 2.23
C LEU A 114 11.66 7.58 2.52
N ARG A 115 10.47 8.03 2.11
CA ARG A 115 10.05 9.43 2.30
C ARG A 115 9.83 9.78 3.76
N SER A 116 9.24 8.88 4.54
CA SER A 116 9.02 9.09 5.98
C SER A 116 10.32 9.15 6.77
N ARG A 117 11.36 8.44 6.30
CA ARG A 117 12.66 8.39 6.95
C ARG A 117 13.58 9.56 6.60
N GLU A 118 13.43 10.15 5.40
CA GLU A 118 14.32 11.21 4.92
C GLU A 118 14.49 12.39 5.91
N PRO A 119 13.43 12.89 6.61
CA PRO A 119 13.59 13.93 7.64
C PRO A 119 14.46 13.49 8.80
N TYR A 120 14.35 12.22 9.24
CA TYR A 120 15.19 11.68 10.31
C TYR A 120 16.66 11.60 9.89
N ASP A 121 16.95 11.06 8.70
CA ASP A 121 18.32 10.96 8.18
C ASP A 121 18.97 12.33 8.04
N LYS A 122 18.22 13.34 7.58
CA LYS A 122 18.69 14.74 7.52
C LYS A 122 19.01 15.29 8.90
N ARG A 123 18.11 15.09 9.89
CA ARG A 123 18.29 15.62 11.24
C ARG A 123 19.41 14.91 11.99
N ARG A 124 19.57 13.60 11.81
CA ARG A 124 20.63 12.81 12.41
C ARG A 124 22.04 13.31 12.02
N ASN A 125 22.17 13.82 10.81
CA ASN A 125 23.44 14.33 10.26
C ASN A 125 23.63 15.83 10.45
N ASP A 126 22.68 16.54 11.05
CA ASP A 126 22.72 17.97 11.31
C ASP A 126 23.30 18.23 12.73
N PRO A 127 24.50 18.84 12.85
CA PRO A 127 25.10 19.11 14.15
C PRO A 127 24.31 20.16 14.97
N ALA A 128 23.38 20.90 14.35
CA ALA A 128 22.51 21.85 15.02
C ALA A 128 21.18 21.23 15.48
N ALA A 129 20.89 19.97 15.12
CA ALA A 129 19.64 19.31 15.50
C ALA A 129 19.58 19.07 17.00
N THR A 130 18.47 19.45 17.61
CA THR A 130 18.21 19.16 19.02
C THR A 130 17.70 17.71 19.18
N ARG A 131 17.78 17.20 20.42
CA ARG A 131 17.19 15.89 20.74
C ARG A 131 15.69 15.84 20.42
N ASN A 132 14.97 16.91 20.68
CA ASN A 132 13.53 17.01 20.38
C ASN A 132 13.26 16.93 18.86
N ASP A 133 14.10 17.56 18.02
CA ASP A 133 13.98 17.45 16.57
C ASP A 133 14.20 16.03 16.08
N LEU A 134 15.16 15.31 16.67
CA LEU A 134 15.41 13.91 16.37
C LEU A 134 14.25 13.01 16.81
N ASP A 135 13.70 13.23 18.01
CA ASP A 135 12.58 12.45 18.54
C ASP A 135 11.31 12.63 17.67
N ILE A 136 11.03 13.84 17.21
CA ILE A 136 9.92 14.13 16.30
C ILE A 136 10.14 13.43 14.95
N ALA A 137 11.32 13.59 14.36
CA ALA A 137 11.65 12.99 13.07
C ALA A 137 11.65 11.45 13.13
N LEU A 138 12.09 10.86 14.25
CA LEU A 138 12.08 9.42 14.48
C LEU A 138 10.63 8.87 14.56
N ARG A 139 9.72 9.59 15.22
CA ARG A 139 8.31 9.20 15.28
C ARG A 139 7.72 9.12 13.87
N VAL A 140 7.92 10.17 13.06
CA VAL A 140 7.46 10.18 11.67
C VAL A 140 8.08 9.04 10.86
N ALA A 141 9.37 8.78 11.03
CA ALA A 141 10.05 7.68 10.34
C ALA A 141 9.55 6.29 10.79
N SER A 142 9.00 6.17 12.00
CA SER A 142 8.48 4.92 12.54
C SER A 142 7.03 4.63 12.13
N ASP A 143 6.29 5.61 11.66
CA ASP A 143 4.86 5.46 11.33
C ASP A 143 4.66 4.43 10.23
N ILE A 144 5.42 4.51 9.12
CA ILE A 144 5.28 3.59 7.98
C ILE A 144 5.66 2.14 8.33
N PRO A 145 6.82 1.85 8.95
CA PRO A 145 7.12 0.49 9.39
C PRO A 145 6.06 -0.10 10.34
N ASN A 146 5.53 0.70 11.26
CA ASN A 146 4.47 0.27 12.16
C ASN A 146 3.19 -0.05 11.39
N GLU A 147 2.82 0.76 10.41
CA GLU A 147 1.65 0.56 9.58
C GLU A 147 1.79 -0.71 8.71
N VAL A 148 2.97 -0.94 8.12
CA VAL A 148 3.27 -2.17 7.40
C VAL A 148 3.06 -3.40 8.28
N VAL A 149 3.62 -3.42 9.49
CA VAL A 149 3.44 -4.52 10.46
C VAL A 149 1.96 -4.73 10.79
N TYR A 150 1.24 -3.64 11.00
CA TYR A 150 -0.17 -3.69 11.35
C TYR A 150 -1.02 -4.34 10.23
N ILE A 151 -0.78 -3.94 8.99
CA ILE A 151 -1.47 -4.51 7.84
C ILE A 151 -1.06 -5.96 7.59
N MET A 152 0.22 -6.31 7.84
CA MET A 152 0.65 -7.70 7.77
C MET A 152 -0.10 -8.59 8.79
N CYS A 153 -0.33 -8.11 10.01
CA CYS A 153 -1.14 -8.82 10.99
C CYS A 153 -2.57 -9.06 10.46
N ARG A 154 -3.18 -8.05 9.86
CA ARG A 154 -4.51 -8.18 9.24
C ARG A 154 -4.49 -9.14 8.05
N CYS A 155 -3.47 -9.09 7.22
CA CYS A 155 -3.29 -10.04 6.11
C CYS A 155 -3.24 -11.49 6.63
N ILE A 156 -2.53 -11.75 7.74
CA ILE A 156 -2.46 -13.08 8.36
C ILE A 156 -3.84 -13.54 8.85
N GLU A 157 -4.64 -12.65 9.44
CA GLU A 157 -6.01 -12.98 9.86
C GLU A 157 -6.89 -13.37 8.66
N LEU A 158 -6.82 -12.61 7.56
CA LEU A 158 -7.55 -12.93 6.33
C LEU A 158 -7.05 -14.22 5.69
N MET A 159 -5.74 -14.45 5.67
CA MET A 159 -5.17 -15.69 5.17
C MET A 159 -5.63 -16.90 5.99
N LYS A 160 -5.81 -16.75 7.31
CA LYS A 160 -6.42 -17.79 8.14
C LYS A 160 -7.86 -18.08 7.71
N GLU A 161 -8.65 -17.04 7.43
CA GLU A 161 -10.02 -17.20 6.92
C GLU A 161 -10.02 -17.94 5.57
N VAL A 162 -9.08 -17.62 4.67
CA VAL A 162 -8.89 -18.31 3.38
C VAL A 162 -8.62 -19.80 3.60
N VAL A 163 -7.72 -20.16 4.53
CA VAL A 163 -7.39 -21.56 4.84
C VAL A 163 -8.58 -22.29 5.48
N ASP A 164 -9.29 -21.63 6.41
CA ASP A 164 -10.38 -22.26 7.16
C ASP A 164 -11.64 -22.47 6.30
N LYS A 165 -11.87 -21.65 5.28
CA LYS A 165 -13.11 -21.64 4.47
C LYS A 165 -12.89 -21.86 2.97
N GLY A 166 -11.65 -21.76 2.51
CA GLY A 166 -11.31 -21.94 1.10
C GLY A 166 -11.49 -23.39 0.65
N ASP A 167 -11.65 -23.59 -0.66
CA ASP A 167 -11.74 -24.90 -1.26
C ASP A 167 -10.42 -25.67 -1.07
N GLU A 168 -10.50 -27.00 -0.79
CA GLU A 168 -9.33 -27.87 -0.66
C GLU A 168 -8.40 -27.85 -1.88
N LEU A 169 -8.90 -27.45 -3.05
CA LEU A 169 -8.10 -27.30 -4.27
C LEU A 169 -7.26 -26.02 -4.32
N THR A 170 -7.51 -25.05 -3.44
CA THR A 170 -6.78 -23.78 -3.36
C THR A 170 -5.83 -23.72 -2.17
N ALA A 171 -5.86 -24.69 -1.30
CA ALA A 171 -4.94 -24.87 -0.17
C ALA A 171 -3.76 -25.77 -0.57
#